data_3844b34b52d9a2a2b20f4e754650d37f
#
_entry.id   3844b34b52d9a2a2b20f4e754650d37f
#
_cell.length_a   1.000
_cell.length_b   1.000
_cell.length_c   1.000
_cell.angle_alpha   90.00
_cell.angle_beta   90.00
_cell.angle_gamma   90.00
#
_symmetry.space_group_name_H-M   'P 1'
#
loop_
_entity.id
_entity.type
_entity.pdbx_description
1 polymer ?
#
loop_
_entity_poly.entity_id
_entity_poly.type
_entity_poly.pdbx_seq_one_letter_code
_entity_poly.pdbx_strand_id
1 'polypeptide(L)'
;TPAIAPLLQQAAVGWTARLTFVVLLGFTIETATGLWILLAPFSVISQLVVLAHGVAGLLLVGPYAVYQIRHLRNWREQTLSVVKLIGYAAMALTFVCLASGLVVTAAGLFGRRRSALWDQIHLVSGLAVAVVIVIHLIFAFTRRREHLGRLSWFTPRFRRGWLKGTAILVGLYMVVMLVASLVPRVPVDLPVPAGYSLPEYAQKFPEYRGNPFAPTYARTASGRMVNPAVLANSASCGTAGCHDQILAEWEPSAHRFSAMNAPFQAVQKNFAHDRSAADTRYCAGCHDPISLFAGAKDIQNQSLASPGTQEGSSCVVCHSISHVDQRGNADYVLTPPTHYIGESGRGIAKRVSDFLIRSYPQQHLADYDRNILRTPEFCGACHKQFIPEALNRFGVSPSQNQFDEWRKSHWFDERHPDKTLSCQDCHMRLVRNSTDPGAGDAGEPRHPPSDG
;
A
#
# COMPACT_ATOMS: atom_id res chain seq x y z
N THR A 1 44.09 -40.50 -18.86
CA THR A 1 43.05 -40.42 -17.79
C THR A 1 43.52 -40.09 -16.39
N PRO A 2 44.85 -40.00 -16.06
CA PRO A 2 45.27 -39.66 -14.69
C PRO A 2 45.14 -38.15 -14.33
N ALA A 3 45.03 -37.26 -15.26
CA ALA A 3 44.93 -35.81 -15.02
C ALA A 3 43.55 -35.31 -14.58
N ILE A 4 42.50 -36.15 -14.68
CA ILE A 4 41.12 -35.74 -14.31
C ILE A 4 40.85 -35.92 -12.82
N ALA A 5 41.50 -36.86 -12.17
CA ALA A 5 41.29 -37.14 -10.75
C ALA A 5 41.63 -35.97 -9.78
N PRO A 6 42.73 -35.24 -9.95
CA PRO A 6 43.04 -34.08 -9.09
C PRO A 6 42.13 -32.91 -9.34
N LEU A 7 41.68 -32.67 -10.60
CA LEU A 7 40.70 -31.61 -10.91
C LEU A 7 39.32 -31.89 -10.31
N LEU A 8 38.90 -33.14 -10.28
CA LEU A 8 37.65 -33.58 -9.68
C LEU A 8 37.72 -33.52 -8.13
N GLN A 9 38.87 -33.77 -7.58
CA GLN A 9 39.13 -33.67 -6.13
C GLN A 9 39.13 -32.19 -5.68
N GLN A 10 39.76 -31.29 -6.46
CA GLN A 10 39.69 -29.83 -6.22
C GLN A 10 38.25 -29.28 -6.38
N ALA A 11 37.52 -29.76 -7.37
CA ALA A 11 36.12 -29.39 -7.54
C ALA A 11 35.24 -29.91 -6.36
N ALA A 12 35.53 -31.09 -5.82
CA ALA A 12 34.84 -31.62 -4.63
C ALA A 12 35.10 -30.78 -3.38
N VAL A 13 36.32 -30.31 -3.19
CA VAL A 13 36.70 -29.38 -2.11
C VAL A 13 36.00 -28.03 -2.21
N GLY A 14 35.81 -27.50 -3.43
CA GLY A 14 35.08 -26.23 -3.65
C GLY A 14 33.63 -26.25 -3.18
N TRP A 15 32.99 -27.40 -3.20
CA TRP A 15 31.58 -27.53 -2.79
C TRP A 15 31.37 -27.74 -1.28
N THR A 16 32.37 -28.11 -0.55
CA THR A 16 32.35 -28.18 0.92
C THR A 16 32.76 -26.87 1.57
N ALA A 17 33.14 -25.87 0.75
CA ALA A 17 33.57 -24.57 1.26
C ALA A 17 32.40 -23.81 1.94
N ARG A 18 32.72 -23.13 3.01
CA ARG A 18 31.76 -22.26 3.75
C ARG A 18 31.03 -21.28 2.81
N LEU A 19 31.71 -20.80 1.79
CA LEU A 19 31.14 -19.87 0.78
C LEU A 19 29.97 -20.50 0.02
N THR A 20 30.09 -21.73 -0.45
CA THR A 20 29.00 -22.44 -1.15
C THR A 20 27.80 -22.64 -0.24
N PHE A 21 28.05 -22.95 1.03
CA PHE A 21 27.00 -23.05 2.04
C PHE A 21 26.25 -21.72 2.21
N VAL A 22 26.97 -20.60 2.37
CA VAL A 22 26.38 -19.26 2.52
C VAL A 22 25.53 -18.88 1.31
N VAL A 23 26.04 -19.13 0.09
CA VAL A 23 25.32 -18.82 -1.14
C VAL A 23 24.04 -19.66 -1.30
N LEU A 24 24.13 -20.99 -1.07
CA LEU A 24 22.95 -21.86 -1.13
C LEU A 24 21.90 -21.50 -0.06
N LEU A 25 22.33 -21.18 1.13
CA LEU A 25 21.44 -20.73 2.21
C LEU A 25 20.80 -19.40 1.83
N GLY A 26 21.57 -18.44 1.29
CA GLY A 26 21.06 -17.17 0.79
C GLY A 26 19.98 -17.38 -0.28
N PHE A 27 20.23 -18.20 -1.30
CA PHE A 27 19.20 -18.51 -2.30
C PHE A 27 17.95 -19.15 -1.72
N THR A 28 18.11 -20.03 -0.72
CA THR A 28 16.96 -20.65 -0.05
C THR A 28 16.11 -19.60 0.68
N ILE A 29 16.76 -18.69 1.39
CA ILE A 29 16.09 -17.59 2.11
C ILE A 29 15.40 -16.65 1.11
N GLU A 30 16.11 -16.22 0.07
CA GLU A 30 15.55 -15.29 -0.95
C GLU A 30 14.36 -15.92 -1.67
N THR A 31 14.45 -17.19 -2.05
CA THR A 31 13.33 -17.90 -2.68
C THR A 31 12.14 -18.04 -1.72
N ALA A 32 12.37 -18.43 -0.48
CA ALA A 32 11.30 -18.64 0.50
C ALA A 32 10.61 -17.30 0.86
N THR A 33 11.40 -16.25 1.11
CA THR A 33 10.87 -14.92 1.44
C THR A 33 10.19 -14.26 0.24
N GLY A 34 10.74 -14.37 -0.96
CA GLY A 34 10.13 -13.88 -2.19
C GLY A 34 8.79 -14.55 -2.50
N LEU A 35 8.70 -15.88 -2.35
CA LEU A 35 7.43 -16.60 -2.49
C LEU A 35 6.43 -16.22 -1.40
N TRP A 36 6.88 -15.98 -0.17
CA TRP A 36 6.01 -15.47 0.88
C TRP A 36 5.41 -14.11 0.52
N ILE A 37 6.22 -13.16 0.07
CA ILE A 37 5.78 -11.82 -0.33
C ILE A 37 4.76 -11.90 -1.49
N LEU A 38 4.94 -12.85 -2.39
CA LEU A 38 4.06 -13.05 -3.55
C LEU A 38 2.71 -13.67 -3.16
N LEU A 39 2.69 -14.63 -2.23
CA LEU A 39 1.53 -15.50 -1.99
C LEU A 39 0.79 -15.20 -0.69
N ALA A 40 1.46 -14.62 0.32
CA ALA A 40 0.86 -14.38 1.61
C ALA A 40 0.05 -13.06 1.62
N PRO A 41 -1.05 -13.00 2.38
CA PRO A 41 -1.82 -11.78 2.55
C PRO A 41 -1.01 -10.71 3.29
N PHE A 42 -1.42 -9.46 3.13
CA PHE A 42 -0.84 -8.34 3.86
C PHE A 42 -0.97 -8.55 5.37
N SER A 43 0.14 -8.43 6.06
CA SER A 43 0.22 -8.60 7.52
C SER A 43 1.50 -7.97 8.05
N VAL A 44 1.63 -7.85 9.36
CA VAL A 44 2.90 -7.44 9.98
C VAL A 44 4.02 -8.43 9.61
N ILE A 45 3.68 -9.72 9.55
CA ILE A 45 4.61 -10.77 9.14
C ILE A 45 5.14 -10.51 7.75
N SER A 46 4.24 -10.26 6.78
CA SER A 46 4.61 -10.00 5.39
C SER A 46 5.50 -8.75 5.26
N GLN A 47 5.22 -7.70 6.03
CA GLN A 47 6.06 -6.49 6.06
C GLN A 47 7.47 -6.77 6.59
N LEU A 48 7.60 -7.57 7.66
CA LEU A 48 8.90 -7.98 8.19
C LEU A 48 9.66 -8.89 7.22
N VAL A 49 8.93 -9.75 6.49
CA VAL A 49 9.54 -10.58 5.44
C VAL A 49 10.07 -9.71 4.30
N VAL A 50 9.37 -8.64 3.91
CA VAL A 50 9.89 -7.68 2.91
C VAL A 50 11.21 -7.06 3.36
N LEU A 51 11.29 -6.62 4.62
CA LEU A 51 12.53 -6.09 5.18
C LEU A 51 13.65 -7.14 5.20
N ALA A 52 13.33 -8.36 5.64
CA ALA A 52 14.28 -9.46 5.69
C ALA A 52 14.79 -9.86 4.30
N HIS A 53 13.90 -9.94 3.30
CA HIS A 53 14.24 -10.19 1.90
C HIS A 53 15.20 -9.13 1.36
N GLY A 54 14.88 -7.85 1.52
CA GLY A 54 15.75 -6.77 1.07
C GLY A 54 17.13 -6.79 1.73
N VAL A 55 17.20 -7.01 3.04
CA VAL A 55 18.48 -7.09 3.77
C VAL A 55 19.27 -8.33 3.35
N ALA A 56 18.64 -9.51 3.27
CA ALA A 56 19.30 -10.76 2.89
C ALA A 56 19.82 -10.68 1.44
N GLY A 57 19.04 -10.11 0.53
CA GLY A 57 19.45 -9.86 -0.86
C GLY A 57 20.70 -8.98 -0.95
N LEU A 58 20.73 -7.86 -0.22
CA LEU A 58 21.90 -6.97 -0.15
C LEU A 58 23.13 -7.71 0.41
N LEU A 59 22.96 -8.48 1.46
CA LEU A 59 24.05 -9.26 2.08
C LEU A 59 24.54 -10.39 1.16
N LEU A 60 23.69 -10.93 0.30
CA LEU A 60 24.04 -12.02 -0.61
C LEU A 60 24.90 -11.54 -1.80
N VAL A 61 24.83 -10.28 -2.21
CA VAL A 61 25.56 -9.75 -3.39
C VAL A 61 27.06 -10.06 -3.33
N GLY A 62 27.72 -9.73 -2.22
CA GLY A 62 29.16 -9.93 -2.05
C GLY A 62 29.58 -11.41 -2.08
N PRO A 63 29.04 -12.27 -1.21
CA PRO A 63 29.32 -13.71 -1.22
C PRO A 63 29.03 -14.36 -2.57
N TYR A 64 27.92 -14.01 -3.22
CA TYR A 64 27.57 -14.53 -4.54
C TYR A 64 28.58 -14.10 -5.61
N ALA A 65 29.01 -12.86 -5.66
CA ALA A 65 30.01 -12.38 -6.61
C ALA A 65 31.32 -13.16 -6.47
N VAL A 66 31.83 -13.31 -5.23
CA VAL A 66 33.04 -14.08 -4.95
C VAL A 66 32.88 -15.55 -5.36
N TYR A 67 31.73 -16.14 -5.02
CA TYR A 67 31.41 -17.51 -5.40
C TYR A 67 31.41 -17.67 -6.93
N GLN A 68 30.75 -16.78 -7.63
CA GLN A 68 30.59 -16.86 -9.08
C GLN A 68 31.91 -16.71 -9.83
N ILE A 69 32.77 -15.76 -9.38
CA ILE A 69 34.11 -15.62 -9.95
C ILE A 69 34.94 -16.89 -9.79
N ARG A 70 34.93 -17.50 -8.58
CA ARG A 70 35.65 -18.76 -8.32
C ARG A 70 35.06 -19.91 -9.12
N HIS A 71 33.74 -20.00 -9.19
CA HIS A 71 33.04 -21.05 -9.93
C HIS A 71 33.36 -20.97 -11.43
N LEU A 72 33.31 -19.79 -12.04
CA LEU A 72 33.66 -19.59 -13.44
C LEU A 72 35.12 -19.94 -13.71
N ARG A 73 36.07 -19.49 -12.87
CA ARG A 73 37.50 -19.80 -13.04
C ARG A 73 37.76 -21.30 -12.99
N ASN A 74 37.09 -22.03 -12.10
CA ASN A 74 37.28 -23.47 -11.96
C ASN A 74 36.72 -24.27 -13.14
N TRP A 75 35.71 -23.75 -13.84
CA TRP A 75 35.00 -24.45 -14.90
C TRP A 75 35.21 -23.87 -16.30
N ARG A 76 35.97 -22.79 -16.45
CA ARG A 76 36.17 -22.12 -17.76
C ARG A 76 36.78 -23.04 -18.82
N GLU A 77 37.72 -23.92 -18.43
CA GLU A 77 38.47 -24.79 -19.34
C GLU A 77 37.73 -26.06 -19.70
N GLN A 78 36.62 -26.37 -19.04
CA GLN A 78 35.79 -27.52 -19.35
C GLN A 78 35.05 -27.31 -20.68
N THR A 79 34.86 -28.40 -21.44
CA THR A 79 34.09 -28.38 -22.68
C THR A 79 32.65 -27.92 -22.44
N LEU A 80 32.06 -27.31 -23.47
CA LEU A 80 30.67 -26.85 -23.41
C LEU A 80 29.74 -28.06 -23.23
N SER A 81 28.90 -28.03 -22.23
CA SER A 81 27.94 -29.07 -21.91
C SER A 81 26.61 -28.46 -21.49
N VAL A 82 25.54 -29.26 -21.55
CA VAL A 82 24.21 -28.82 -21.12
C VAL A 82 24.24 -28.24 -19.69
N VAL A 83 24.95 -28.88 -18.77
CA VAL A 83 25.10 -28.37 -17.38
C VAL A 83 25.77 -27.00 -17.35
N LYS A 84 26.79 -26.81 -18.19
CA LYS A 84 27.51 -25.52 -18.29
C LYS A 84 26.62 -24.43 -18.89
N LEU A 85 25.81 -24.75 -19.89
CA LEU A 85 24.85 -23.84 -20.50
C LEU A 85 23.78 -23.42 -19.48
N ILE A 86 23.18 -24.37 -18.74
CA ILE A 86 22.22 -24.11 -17.69
C ILE A 86 22.87 -23.24 -16.58
N GLY A 87 24.15 -23.49 -16.25
CA GLY A 87 24.90 -22.69 -15.29
C GLY A 87 25.10 -21.24 -15.74
N TYR A 88 25.36 -21.00 -17.03
CA TYR A 88 25.44 -19.65 -17.59
C TYR A 88 24.07 -18.94 -17.58
N ALA A 89 23.00 -19.66 -17.92
CA ALA A 89 21.64 -19.14 -17.82
C ALA A 89 21.29 -18.74 -16.37
N ALA A 90 21.60 -19.62 -15.41
CA ALA A 90 21.42 -19.33 -13.98
C ALA A 90 22.19 -18.09 -13.54
N MET A 91 23.44 -17.94 -13.97
CA MET A 91 24.28 -16.77 -13.68
C MET A 91 23.67 -15.49 -14.25
N ALA A 92 23.28 -15.50 -15.53
CA ALA A 92 22.70 -14.33 -16.18
C ALA A 92 21.39 -13.91 -15.53
N LEU A 93 20.50 -14.85 -15.27
CA LEU A 93 19.22 -14.59 -14.57
C LEU A 93 19.44 -14.07 -13.16
N THR A 94 20.40 -14.63 -12.42
CA THR A 94 20.73 -14.15 -11.05
C THR A 94 21.26 -12.71 -11.10
N PHE A 95 22.09 -12.40 -12.10
CA PHE A 95 22.58 -11.03 -12.28
C PHE A 95 21.42 -10.05 -12.54
N VAL A 96 20.48 -10.41 -13.43
CA VAL A 96 19.30 -9.59 -13.72
C VAL A 96 18.43 -9.43 -12.45
N CYS A 97 18.22 -10.51 -11.71
CA CYS A 97 17.43 -10.50 -10.48
C CYS A 97 18.07 -9.62 -9.39
N LEU A 98 19.38 -9.74 -9.17
CA LEU A 98 20.09 -8.91 -8.19
C LEU A 98 20.11 -7.44 -8.62
N ALA A 99 20.38 -7.16 -9.89
CA ALA A 99 20.40 -5.78 -10.39
C ALA A 99 19.02 -5.10 -10.28
N SER A 100 17.96 -5.79 -10.68
CA SER A 100 16.59 -5.29 -10.55
C SER A 100 16.18 -5.13 -9.08
N GLY A 101 16.53 -6.08 -8.21
CA GLY A 101 16.30 -5.98 -6.77
C GLY A 101 17.01 -4.79 -6.13
N LEU A 102 18.25 -4.50 -6.55
CA LEU A 102 18.97 -3.30 -6.10
C LEU A 102 18.27 -2.01 -6.55
N VAL A 103 17.77 -1.97 -7.79
CA VAL A 103 17.02 -0.80 -8.30
C VAL A 103 15.74 -0.60 -7.51
N VAL A 104 14.95 -1.65 -7.27
CA VAL A 104 13.71 -1.59 -6.49
C VAL A 104 13.98 -1.15 -5.05
N THR A 105 15.02 -1.73 -4.42
CA THR A 105 15.41 -1.37 -3.04
C THR A 105 15.89 0.08 -2.96
N ALA A 106 16.70 0.54 -3.91
CA ALA A 106 17.17 1.91 -3.95
C ALA A 106 16.02 2.91 -4.19
N ALA A 107 15.07 2.58 -5.08
CA ALA A 107 13.89 3.41 -5.29
C ALA A 107 13.06 3.55 -3.99
N GLY A 108 12.87 2.44 -3.24
CA GLY A 108 12.18 2.45 -1.95
C GLY A 108 12.91 3.28 -0.89
N LEU A 109 14.24 3.15 -0.78
CA LEU A 109 15.04 3.85 0.22
C LEU A 109 15.16 5.36 -0.03
N PHE A 110 15.34 5.75 -1.30
CA PHE A 110 15.63 7.14 -1.67
C PHE A 110 14.40 7.92 -2.16
N GLY A 111 13.19 7.38 -1.98
CA GLY A 111 11.96 8.07 -2.35
C GLY A 111 11.85 8.39 -3.84
N ARG A 112 12.39 7.54 -4.70
CA ARG A 112 12.25 7.69 -6.15
C ARG A 112 10.98 7.01 -6.63
N ARG A 113 10.38 7.54 -7.68
CA ARG A 113 9.22 6.92 -8.34
C ARG A 113 9.55 5.47 -8.72
N ARG A 114 8.71 4.57 -8.28
CA ARG A 114 8.84 3.14 -8.58
C ARG A 114 8.34 2.87 -10.01
N SER A 115 9.08 2.08 -10.75
CA SER A 115 8.68 1.63 -12.07
C SER A 115 8.15 0.20 -11.98
N ALA A 116 6.92 -0.03 -12.43
CA ALA A 116 6.32 -1.36 -12.51
C ALA A 116 7.16 -2.34 -13.35
N LEU A 117 7.90 -1.83 -14.34
CA LEU A 117 8.80 -2.63 -15.16
C LEU A 117 9.90 -3.30 -14.32
N TRP A 118 10.55 -2.55 -13.40
CA TRP A 118 11.60 -3.13 -12.56
C TRP A 118 11.06 -4.15 -11.57
N ASP A 119 9.84 -3.97 -11.08
CA ASP A 119 9.16 -4.94 -10.22
C ASP A 119 8.88 -6.24 -10.97
N GLN A 120 8.37 -6.14 -12.19
CA GLN A 120 8.12 -7.30 -13.05
C GLN A 120 9.41 -8.02 -13.43
N ILE A 121 10.47 -7.28 -13.78
CA ILE A 121 11.79 -7.87 -14.08
C ILE A 121 12.29 -8.63 -12.86
N HIS A 122 12.21 -8.04 -11.65
CA HIS A 122 12.66 -8.69 -10.42
C HIS A 122 11.85 -9.96 -10.12
N LEU A 123 10.54 -9.88 -10.19
CA LEU A 123 9.65 -11.02 -9.96
C LEU A 123 9.91 -12.17 -10.95
N VAL A 124 9.88 -11.87 -12.25
CA VAL A 124 10.02 -12.90 -13.30
C VAL A 124 11.42 -13.52 -13.26
N SER A 125 12.47 -12.70 -13.14
CA SER A 125 13.83 -13.21 -13.06
C SER A 125 14.06 -14.00 -11.76
N GLY A 126 13.48 -13.60 -10.63
CA GLY A 126 13.56 -14.31 -9.36
C GLY A 126 12.92 -15.71 -9.42
N LEU A 127 11.72 -15.82 -9.97
CA LEU A 127 11.06 -17.12 -10.21
C LEU A 127 11.87 -17.99 -11.18
N ALA A 128 12.38 -17.41 -12.27
CA ALA A 128 13.21 -18.11 -13.22
C ALA A 128 14.52 -18.62 -12.59
N VAL A 129 15.18 -17.81 -11.76
CA VAL A 129 16.38 -18.19 -11.00
C VAL A 129 16.10 -19.38 -10.11
N ALA A 130 15.01 -19.37 -9.36
CA ALA A 130 14.66 -20.47 -8.46
C ALA A 130 14.53 -21.79 -9.23
N VAL A 131 13.84 -21.79 -10.36
CA VAL A 131 13.66 -22.98 -11.23
C VAL A 131 14.99 -23.43 -11.85
N VAL A 132 15.73 -22.51 -12.48
CA VAL A 132 16.95 -22.84 -13.22
C VAL A 132 18.07 -23.31 -12.30
N ILE A 133 18.18 -22.73 -11.07
CA ILE A 133 19.15 -23.22 -10.08
C ILE A 133 18.83 -24.66 -9.65
N VAL A 134 17.55 -24.98 -9.38
CA VAL A 134 17.16 -26.36 -9.03
C VAL A 134 17.50 -27.31 -10.15
N ILE A 135 17.18 -26.97 -11.40
CA ILE A 135 17.54 -27.78 -12.57
C ILE A 135 19.07 -27.94 -12.68
N HIS A 136 19.83 -26.85 -12.57
CA HIS A 136 21.30 -26.88 -12.59
C HIS A 136 21.87 -27.82 -11.53
N LEU A 137 21.36 -27.75 -10.32
CA LEU A 137 21.78 -28.61 -9.23
C LEU A 137 21.45 -30.08 -9.50
N ILE A 138 20.24 -30.40 -9.99
CA ILE A 138 19.85 -31.77 -10.35
C ILE A 138 20.81 -32.35 -11.41
N PHE A 139 21.04 -31.61 -12.50
CA PHE A 139 21.95 -32.07 -13.56
C PHE A 139 23.41 -32.18 -13.05
N ALA A 140 23.88 -31.24 -12.28
CA ALA A 140 25.21 -31.29 -11.69
C ALA A 140 25.36 -32.49 -10.75
N PHE A 141 24.30 -32.85 -10.03
CA PHE A 141 24.31 -33.99 -9.10
C PHE A 141 24.24 -35.35 -9.81
N THR A 142 23.34 -35.51 -10.76
CA THR A 142 23.20 -36.78 -11.48
C THR A 142 24.46 -37.14 -12.27
N ARG A 143 25.01 -36.16 -13.00
CA ARG A 143 26.23 -36.37 -13.81
C ARG A 143 27.47 -36.73 -12.97
N ARG A 144 27.56 -36.22 -11.76
CA ARG A 144 28.65 -36.49 -10.83
C ARG A 144 28.55 -37.88 -10.19
N ARG A 145 27.34 -38.40 -10.02
CA ARG A 145 27.08 -39.74 -9.51
C ARG A 145 27.66 -40.81 -10.44
N GLU A 146 27.64 -40.57 -11.74
CA GLU A 146 28.15 -41.49 -12.78
C GLU A 146 29.69 -41.54 -12.81
N HIS A 147 30.38 -40.42 -12.46
CA HIS A 147 31.82 -40.30 -12.60
C HIS A 147 32.64 -40.48 -11.31
N LEU A 148 32.07 -40.31 -10.14
CA LEU A 148 32.79 -40.22 -8.88
C LEU A 148 32.43 -41.27 -7.84
N GLY A 149 31.61 -42.27 -8.20
CA GLY A 149 31.15 -43.23 -7.19
C GLY A 149 30.48 -42.53 -6.01
N ARG A 150 30.33 -43.15 -4.89
CA ARG A 150 29.65 -42.65 -3.71
C ARG A 150 30.32 -41.45 -2.97
N LEU A 151 30.72 -40.39 -3.67
CA LEU A 151 31.02 -39.12 -3.02
C LEU A 151 29.69 -38.52 -2.60
N SER A 152 29.22 -38.82 -1.41
CA SER A 152 27.96 -38.34 -0.88
C SER A 152 28.09 -36.84 -0.61
N TRP A 153 27.41 -36.06 -1.42
CA TRP A 153 27.29 -34.64 -1.38
C TRP A 153 26.75 -34.11 -0.06
N PHE A 154 25.86 -34.86 0.51
CA PHE A 154 25.32 -34.68 1.82
C PHE A 154 26.17 -35.42 2.82
N THR A 155 27.41 -34.94 3.04
CA THR A 155 28.10 -35.43 4.24
C THR A 155 27.17 -35.16 5.43
N PRO A 156 27.10 -36.04 6.42
CA PRO A 156 26.32 -35.82 7.64
C PRO A 156 26.63 -34.47 8.30
N ARG A 157 27.86 -33.97 8.13
CA ARG A 157 28.35 -32.69 8.60
C ARG A 157 27.69 -31.50 7.88
N PHE A 158 27.58 -31.53 6.55
CA PHE A 158 26.92 -30.49 5.75
C PHE A 158 25.43 -30.45 6.07
N ARG A 159 24.74 -31.59 6.04
CA ARG A 159 23.32 -31.70 6.36
C ARG A 159 23.01 -31.15 7.77
N ARG A 160 23.80 -31.53 8.80
CA ARG A 160 23.65 -31.02 10.15
C ARG A 160 23.89 -29.49 10.23
N GLY A 161 24.92 -28.99 9.53
CA GLY A 161 25.21 -27.55 9.45
C GLY A 161 24.08 -26.78 8.81
N TRP A 162 23.56 -27.29 7.70
CA TRP A 162 22.43 -26.65 6.98
C TRP A 162 21.14 -26.66 7.81
N LEU A 163 20.79 -27.81 8.42
CA LEU A 163 19.63 -27.91 9.31
C LEU A 163 19.76 -27.00 10.53
N LYS A 164 20.92 -26.93 11.15
CA LYS A 164 21.18 -26.02 12.28
C LYS A 164 21.08 -24.57 11.86
N GLY A 165 21.70 -24.20 10.75
CA GLY A 165 21.60 -22.83 10.21
C GLY A 165 20.16 -22.41 9.90
N THR A 166 19.41 -23.28 9.23
CA THR A 166 17.99 -23.06 8.95
C THR A 166 17.18 -22.95 10.26
N ALA A 167 17.40 -23.85 11.22
CA ALA A 167 16.70 -23.81 12.50
C ALA A 167 16.99 -22.52 13.29
N ILE A 168 18.25 -22.05 13.30
CA ILE A 168 18.63 -20.78 13.94
C ILE A 168 17.94 -19.61 13.26
N LEU A 169 17.91 -19.57 11.92
CA LEU A 169 17.25 -18.50 11.16
C LEU A 169 15.73 -18.50 11.39
N VAL A 170 15.10 -19.67 11.38
CA VAL A 170 13.67 -19.79 11.69
C VAL A 170 13.41 -19.36 13.13
N GLY A 171 14.25 -19.78 14.09
CA GLY A 171 14.14 -19.35 15.49
C GLY A 171 14.29 -17.83 15.64
N LEU A 172 15.29 -17.23 15.01
CA LEU A 172 15.47 -15.77 15.00
C LEU A 172 14.27 -15.05 14.37
N TYR A 173 13.79 -15.57 13.26
CA TYR A 173 12.60 -15.05 12.60
C TYR A 173 11.39 -15.10 13.55
N MET A 174 11.14 -16.22 14.22
CA MET A 174 10.04 -16.35 15.18
C MET A 174 10.17 -15.37 16.36
N VAL A 175 11.39 -15.13 16.85
CA VAL A 175 11.65 -14.12 17.90
C VAL A 175 11.34 -12.71 17.39
N VAL A 176 11.80 -12.35 16.20
CA VAL A 176 11.48 -11.05 15.57
C VAL A 176 9.98 -10.89 15.41
N MET A 177 9.28 -11.94 14.98
CA MET A 177 7.83 -11.96 14.84
C MET A 177 7.11 -11.74 16.17
N LEU A 178 7.57 -12.43 17.23
CA LEU A 178 7.02 -12.26 18.57
C LEU A 178 7.23 -10.82 19.06
N VAL A 179 8.44 -10.29 18.95
CA VAL A 179 8.74 -8.90 19.34
C VAL A 179 7.88 -7.90 18.54
N ALA A 180 7.73 -8.10 17.22
CA ALA A 180 6.90 -7.23 16.39
C ALA A 180 5.42 -7.32 16.76
N SER A 181 4.92 -8.46 17.22
CA SER A 181 3.54 -8.60 17.69
C SER A 181 3.27 -7.85 18.99
N LEU A 182 4.31 -7.59 19.77
CA LEU A 182 4.24 -6.85 21.04
C LEU A 182 4.34 -5.33 20.84
N VAL A 183 4.71 -4.84 19.66
CA VAL A 183 4.75 -3.40 19.37
C VAL A 183 3.33 -2.83 19.43
N PRO A 184 3.06 -1.83 20.28
CA PRO A 184 1.76 -1.19 20.36
C PRO A 184 1.38 -0.58 19.01
N ARG A 185 0.15 -0.83 18.57
CA ARG A 185 -0.41 -0.23 17.37
C ARG A 185 -1.43 0.83 17.75
N VAL A 186 -1.45 1.92 17.01
CA VAL A 186 -2.53 2.89 17.14
C VAL A 186 -3.80 2.22 16.62
N PRO A 187 -4.85 2.09 17.45
CA PRO A 187 -6.10 1.50 17.01
C PRO A 187 -6.73 2.41 15.94
N VAL A 188 -7.17 1.81 14.85
CA VAL A 188 -7.92 2.52 13.79
C VAL A 188 -9.32 2.79 14.28
N ASP A 189 -10.00 1.75 14.74
CA ASP A 189 -11.36 1.82 15.27
C ASP A 189 -11.36 2.14 16.77
N LEU A 190 -12.17 3.11 17.15
CA LEU A 190 -12.43 3.46 18.54
C LEU A 190 -13.87 3.10 18.92
N PRO A 191 -14.16 2.83 20.21
CA PRO A 191 -15.52 2.60 20.64
C PRO A 191 -16.37 3.87 20.46
N VAL A 192 -17.64 3.68 20.14
CA VAL A 192 -18.62 4.77 20.14
C VAL A 192 -18.81 5.24 21.58
N PRO A 193 -18.59 6.56 21.90
CA PRO A 193 -18.79 7.05 23.25
C PRO A 193 -20.23 6.85 23.74
N ALA A 194 -20.39 6.57 25.01
CA ALA A 194 -21.71 6.51 25.63
C ALA A 194 -22.46 7.83 25.43
N GLY A 195 -23.72 7.75 25.01
CA GLY A 195 -24.55 8.92 24.74
C GLY A 195 -24.28 9.63 23.41
N TYR A 196 -23.30 9.19 22.60
CA TYR A 196 -23.06 9.79 21.29
C TYR A 196 -24.15 9.45 20.27
N SER A 197 -24.61 8.20 20.24
CA SER A 197 -25.72 7.78 19.36
C SER A 197 -27.03 8.42 19.80
N LEU A 198 -27.90 8.71 18.82
CA LEU A 198 -29.23 9.30 19.03
C LEU A 198 -30.31 8.24 18.75
N PRO A 199 -30.64 7.34 19.71
CA PRO A 199 -31.61 6.25 19.49
C PRO A 199 -33.01 6.76 19.14
N GLU A 200 -33.46 7.85 19.74
CA GLU A 200 -34.72 8.53 19.44
C GLU A 200 -34.79 9.01 18.00
N TYR A 201 -33.65 9.41 17.42
CA TYR A 201 -33.55 9.82 16.02
C TYR A 201 -33.79 8.63 15.09
N ALA A 202 -33.16 7.50 15.38
CA ALA A 202 -33.34 6.26 14.63
C ALA A 202 -34.73 5.66 14.79
N GLN A 203 -35.43 5.90 15.90
CA GLN A 203 -36.84 5.50 16.10
C GLN A 203 -37.78 6.32 15.20
N LYS A 204 -37.54 7.64 15.12
CA LYS A 204 -38.36 8.55 14.30
C LYS A 204 -38.06 8.45 12.80
N PHE A 205 -36.82 8.18 12.45
CA PHE A 205 -36.33 8.10 11.09
C PHE A 205 -35.60 6.77 10.86
N PRO A 206 -36.31 5.74 10.36
CA PRO A 206 -35.78 4.38 10.21
C PRO A 206 -34.51 4.27 9.36
N GLU A 207 -34.29 5.20 8.44
CA GLU A 207 -33.11 5.29 7.58
C GLU A 207 -31.79 5.48 8.33
N TYR A 208 -31.86 6.00 9.56
CA TYR A 208 -30.68 6.19 10.42
C TYR A 208 -30.45 5.03 11.39
N ARG A 209 -31.26 3.97 11.31
CA ARG A 209 -31.17 2.86 12.26
C ARG A 209 -29.77 2.23 12.21
N GLY A 210 -29.15 2.16 13.40
CA GLY A 210 -27.82 1.56 13.55
C GLY A 210 -26.65 2.48 13.14
N ASN A 211 -26.93 3.72 12.68
CA ASN A 211 -25.88 4.69 12.37
C ASN A 211 -25.58 5.55 13.61
N PRO A 212 -24.40 5.39 14.25
CA PRO A 212 -24.06 6.17 15.43
C PRO A 212 -23.83 7.65 15.10
N PHE A 213 -23.64 7.99 13.82
CA PHE A 213 -23.34 9.34 13.35
C PHE A 213 -24.60 10.13 12.94
N ALA A 214 -25.79 9.55 13.08
CA ALA A 214 -27.03 10.27 12.75
C ALA A 214 -27.05 11.69 13.34
N PRO A 215 -27.60 12.67 12.64
CA PRO A 215 -28.48 12.59 11.45
C PRO A 215 -27.79 12.65 10.08
N THR A 216 -26.50 12.37 9.97
CA THR A 216 -25.89 12.18 8.65
C THR A 216 -26.13 10.75 8.13
N TYR A 217 -26.11 10.54 6.81
CA TYR A 217 -26.09 9.22 6.22
C TYR A 217 -24.68 8.62 6.16
N ALA A 218 -23.64 9.45 6.33
CA ALA A 218 -22.26 8.98 6.41
C ALA A 218 -22.07 7.96 7.54
N ARG A 219 -21.38 6.88 7.28
CA ARG A 219 -21.13 5.80 8.24
C ARG A 219 -19.77 5.15 8.00
N THR A 220 -19.25 4.51 9.02
CA THR A 220 -18.08 3.64 8.89
C THR A 220 -18.50 2.20 8.62
N ALA A 221 -17.69 1.44 7.91
CA ALA A 221 -17.96 0.03 7.63
C ALA A 221 -18.05 -0.82 8.91
N SER A 222 -17.29 -0.45 9.95
CA SER A 222 -17.28 -1.12 11.25
C SER A 222 -18.42 -0.68 12.18
N GLY A 223 -19.13 0.42 11.88
CA GLY A 223 -20.08 1.06 12.79
C GLY A 223 -19.41 1.71 14.03
N ARG A 224 -18.08 1.84 14.04
CA ARG A 224 -17.27 2.37 15.14
C ARG A 224 -16.70 3.74 14.77
N MET A 225 -16.22 4.48 15.79
CA MET A 225 -15.45 5.69 15.58
C MET A 225 -14.09 5.36 14.96
N VAL A 226 -13.52 6.33 14.27
CA VAL A 226 -12.16 6.24 13.70
C VAL A 226 -11.23 7.16 14.46
N ASN A 227 -10.03 6.71 14.73
CA ASN A 227 -9.01 7.53 15.37
C ASN A 227 -8.70 8.76 14.48
N PRO A 228 -8.84 10.00 15.01
CA PRO A 228 -8.60 11.21 14.23
C PRO A 228 -7.17 11.30 13.67
N ALA A 229 -6.17 10.71 14.34
CA ALA A 229 -4.81 10.66 13.85
C ALA A 229 -4.65 9.80 12.58
N VAL A 230 -5.61 8.91 12.30
CA VAL A 230 -5.68 8.16 11.05
C VAL A 230 -6.21 9.02 9.91
N LEU A 231 -7.26 9.78 10.18
CA LEU A 231 -7.96 10.58 9.17
C LEU A 231 -7.28 11.93 8.90
N ALA A 232 -6.69 12.56 9.91
CA ALA A 232 -6.00 13.85 9.81
C ALA A 232 -4.48 13.62 9.66
N ASN A 233 -4.02 13.26 8.48
CA ASN A 233 -2.60 13.00 8.23
C ASN A 233 -2.19 13.27 6.77
N SER A 234 -2.85 14.23 6.12
CA SER A 234 -2.60 14.55 4.70
C SER A 234 -1.14 14.91 4.42
N ALA A 235 -0.47 15.59 5.37
CA ALA A 235 0.95 15.93 5.24
C ALA A 235 1.86 14.71 5.06
N SER A 236 1.50 13.54 5.62
CA SER A 236 2.31 12.32 5.44
C SER A 236 2.21 11.76 4.02
N CYS A 237 1.11 12.02 3.32
CA CYS A 237 0.93 11.61 1.92
C CYS A 237 1.87 12.41 1.00
N GLY A 238 2.12 13.68 1.31
CA GLY A 238 3.02 14.57 0.56
C GLY A 238 4.51 14.43 0.90
N THR A 239 4.93 13.37 1.58
CA THR A 239 6.36 13.11 1.79
C THR A 239 7.08 13.02 0.44
N ALA A 240 8.29 13.57 0.34
CA ALA A 240 9.09 13.57 -0.88
C ALA A 240 9.18 12.19 -1.55
N GLY A 241 8.85 12.13 -2.84
CA GLY A 241 8.77 10.90 -3.61
C GLY A 241 7.51 10.07 -3.34
N CYS A 242 6.48 10.68 -2.72
CA CYS A 242 5.12 10.17 -2.62
C CYS A 242 4.18 11.10 -3.40
N HIS A 243 3.26 11.81 -2.75
CA HIS A 243 2.23 12.66 -3.38
C HIS A 243 2.47 14.15 -3.10
N ASP A 244 3.70 14.61 -3.23
CA ASP A 244 4.12 15.98 -2.90
C ASP A 244 3.40 17.04 -3.76
N GLN A 245 3.18 16.77 -5.04
CA GLN A 245 2.45 17.68 -5.90
C GLN A 245 0.96 17.71 -5.57
N ILE A 246 0.34 16.54 -5.38
CA ILE A 246 -1.10 16.45 -5.04
C ILE A 246 -1.35 17.13 -3.69
N LEU A 247 -0.46 16.99 -2.72
CA LEU A 247 -0.56 17.71 -1.46
C LEU A 247 -0.51 19.22 -1.69
N ALA A 248 0.42 19.73 -2.49
CA ALA A 248 0.54 21.16 -2.80
C ALA A 248 -0.71 21.72 -3.52
N GLU A 249 -1.42 20.90 -4.30
CA GLU A 249 -2.69 21.27 -4.92
C GLU A 249 -3.86 21.24 -3.92
N TRP A 250 -3.87 20.26 -3.00
CA TRP A 250 -4.92 20.14 -1.98
C TRP A 250 -4.81 21.20 -0.88
N GLU A 251 -3.61 21.59 -0.47
CA GLU A 251 -3.40 22.55 0.63
C GLU A 251 -4.16 23.88 0.47
N PRO A 252 -4.23 24.54 -0.70
CA PRO A 252 -5.01 25.75 -0.90
C PRO A 252 -6.48 25.48 -1.26
N SER A 253 -6.91 24.21 -1.36
CA SER A 253 -8.22 23.86 -1.88
C SER A 253 -9.37 24.09 -0.89
N ALA A 254 -10.58 24.28 -1.44
CA ALA A 254 -11.79 24.36 -0.64
C ALA A 254 -12.09 23.09 0.16
N HIS A 255 -11.62 21.93 -0.28
CA HIS A 255 -11.77 20.66 0.44
C HIS A 255 -10.98 20.67 1.78
N ARG A 256 -9.75 21.18 1.77
CA ARG A 256 -9.00 21.38 3.01
C ARG A 256 -9.68 22.33 3.96
N PHE A 257 -10.20 23.41 3.46
CA PHE A 257 -10.85 24.44 4.26
C PHE A 257 -12.33 24.19 4.53
N SER A 258 -12.88 23.05 4.13
CA SER A 258 -14.33 22.80 4.20
C SER A 258 -14.90 22.95 5.63
N ALA A 259 -14.17 22.52 6.64
CA ALA A 259 -14.57 22.68 8.03
C ALA A 259 -14.30 24.09 8.60
N MET A 260 -13.30 24.80 8.09
CA MET A 260 -12.93 26.16 8.55
C MET A 260 -13.68 27.27 7.79
N ASN A 261 -14.38 26.95 6.74
CA ASN A 261 -15.07 27.90 5.89
C ASN A 261 -16.01 28.80 6.73
N ALA A 262 -15.83 30.12 6.67
CA ALA A 262 -16.57 31.06 7.53
C ALA A 262 -18.11 31.02 7.33
N PRO A 263 -18.65 30.98 6.10
CA PRO A 263 -20.08 30.73 5.86
C PRO A 263 -20.56 29.42 6.49
N PHE A 264 -19.82 28.32 6.35
CA PHE A 264 -20.18 27.04 6.97
C PHE A 264 -20.20 27.14 8.49
N GLN A 265 -19.19 27.78 9.11
CA GLN A 265 -19.13 27.98 10.56
C GLN A 265 -20.32 28.83 11.07
N ALA A 266 -20.74 29.85 10.33
CA ALA A 266 -21.91 30.68 10.68
C ALA A 266 -23.20 29.87 10.61
N VAL A 267 -23.41 29.14 9.48
CA VAL A 267 -24.62 28.34 9.28
C VAL A 267 -24.75 27.25 10.36
N GLN A 268 -23.68 26.50 10.64
CA GLN A 268 -23.77 25.44 11.63
C GLN A 268 -23.96 25.99 13.09
N LYS A 269 -23.42 27.16 13.41
CA LYS A 269 -23.68 27.81 14.73
C LYS A 269 -25.15 28.18 14.89
N ASN A 270 -25.73 28.79 13.86
CA ASN A 270 -27.16 29.14 13.87
C ASN A 270 -28.01 27.87 13.96
N PHE A 271 -27.65 26.83 13.18
CA PHE A 271 -28.36 25.56 13.20
C PHE A 271 -28.27 24.87 14.57
N ALA A 272 -27.10 24.89 15.22
CA ALA A 272 -26.93 24.35 16.56
C ALA A 272 -27.73 25.15 17.63
N HIS A 273 -27.84 26.46 17.46
CA HIS A 273 -28.65 27.34 18.36
C HIS A 273 -30.15 27.01 18.22
N ASP A 274 -30.65 26.89 17.00
CA ASP A 274 -32.08 26.68 16.74
C ASP A 274 -32.55 25.25 16.97
N ARG A 275 -31.62 24.29 17.00
CA ARG A 275 -31.86 22.85 17.13
C ARG A 275 -31.04 22.21 18.24
N SER A 276 -29.94 21.61 17.89
CA SER A 276 -28.95 21.06 18.82
C SER A 276 -27.57 20.96 18.15
N ALA A 277 -26.52 20.87 18.98
CA ALA A 277 -25.19 20.64 18.49
C ALA A 277 -25.09 19.28 17.72
N ALA A 278 -25.84 18.27 18.15
CA ALA A 278 -25.85 16.96 17.51
C ALA A 278 -26.44 16.99 16.09
N ASP A 279 -27.41 17.88 15.82
CA ASP A 279 -28.00 18.04 14.47
C ASP A 279 -26.99 18.54 13.45
N THR A 280 -25.93 19.25 13.90
CA THR A 280 -24.83 19.70 13.00
C THR A 280 -24.03 18.57 12.38
N ARG A 281 -24.16 17.34 12.90
CA ARG A 281 -23.56 16.15 12.27
C ARG A 281 -24.06 15.94 10.85
N TYR A 282 -25.26 16.38 10.53
CA TYR A 282 -25.78 16.35 9.16
C TYR A 282 -24.86 17.09 8.17
N CYS A 283 -24.40 18.27 8.56
CA CYS A 283 -23.48 19.06 7.75
C CYS A 283 -22.05 18.48 7.75
N ALA A 284 -21.67 17.84 8.85
CA ALA A 284 -20.32 17.35 9.07
C ALA A 284 -19.93 16.20 8.15
N GLY A 285 -20.89 15.42 7.65
CA GLY A 285 -20.61 14.35 6.67
C GLY A 285 -19.88 14.84 5.43
N CYS A 286 -20.12 16.10 5.00
CA CYS A 286 -19.42 16.73 3.87
C CYS A 286 -18.31 17.68 4.31
N HIS A 287 -18.56 18.50 5.35
CA HIS A 287 -17.69 19.62 5.69
C HIS A 287 -16.64 19.32 6.75
N ASP A 288 -16.92 18.40 7.68
CA ASP A 288 -16.06 18.09 8.83
C ASP A 288 -16.07 16.58 9.17
N PRO A 289 -15.80 15.73 8.18
CA PRO A 289 -15.89 14.29 8.36
C PRO A 289 -14.91 13.74 9.39
N ILE A 290 -13.74 14.36 9.56
CA ILE A 290 -12.76 13.91 10.56
C ILE A 290 -13.33 14.05 11.97
N SER A 291 -13.85 15.24 12.34
CA SER A 291 -14.47 15.44 13.64
C SER A 291 -15.70 14.56 13.84
N LEU A 292 -16.49 14.36 12.78
CA LEU A 292 -17.65 13.49 12.80
C LEU A 292 -17.28 12.06 13.19
N PHE A 293 -16.38 11.45 12.41
CA PHE A 293 -16.01 10.04 12.59
C PHE A 293 -15.12 9.81 13.82
N ALA A 294 -14.45 10.85 14.32
CA ALA A 294 -13.72 10.80 15.58
C ALA A 294 -14.63 10.89 16.82
N GLY A 295 -15.93 11.14 16.64
CA GLY A 295 -16.84 11.37 17.76
C GLY A 295 -16.61 12.71 18.47
N ALA A 296 -15.93 13.65 17.81
CA ALA A 296 -15.55 14.96 18.35
C ALA A 296 -16.42 16.09 17.79
N LYS A 297 -17.47 15.77 17.02
CA LYS A 297 -18.35 16.80 16.43
C LYS A 297 -19.26 17.41 17.47
N ASP A 298 -18.77 18.47 18.07
CA ASP A 298 -19.49 19.35 18.98
C ASP A 298 -19.15 20.82 18.64
N ILE A 299 -20.10 21.52 18.02
CA ILE A 299 -19.88 22.88 17.53
C ILE A 299 -19.62 23.87 18.65
N GLN A 300 -20.07 23.60 19.88
CA GLN A 300 -19.89 24.50 21.02
C GLN A 300 -18.45 24.47 21.54
N ASN A 301 -17.83 23.31 21.53
CA ASN A 301 -16.50 23.05 22.08
C ASN A 301 -15.42 22.80 21.03
N GLN A 302 -15.79 22.73 19.76
CA GLN A 302 -14.86 22.41 18.70
C GLN A 302 -13.88 23.58 18.46
N SER A 303 -12.60 23.32 18.70
CA SER A 303 -11.53 24.24 18.34
C SER A 303 -11.27 24.28 16.85
N LEU A 304 -11.15 25.47 16.26
CA LEU A 304 -10.70 25.63 14.88
C LEU A 304 -9.26 25.14 14.67
N ALA A 305 -8.48 25.00 15.73
CA ALA A 305 -7.13 24.42 15.68
C ALA A 305 -7.11 22.89 15.78
N SER A 306 -8.27 22.23 15.92
CA SER A 306 -8.31 20.76 15.95
C SER A 306 -7.89 20.16 14.61
N PRO A 307 -7.26 18.98 14.58
CA PRO A 307 -6.82 18.35 13.34
C PRO A 307 -7.95 18.19 12.32
N GLY A 308 -9.16 17.82 12.77
CA GLY A 308 -10.33 17.68 11.90
C GLY A 308 -10.73 18.98 11.22
N THR A 309 -10.79 20.09 11.98
CA THR A 309 -11.14 21.38 11.42
C THR A 309 -10.05 21.91 10.49
N GLN A 310 -8.78 21.66 10.79
CA GLN A 310 -7.65 22.09 9.96
C GLN A 310 -7.53 21.37 8.63
N GLU A 311 -7.99 20.12 8.54
CA GLU A 311 -7.88 19.32 7.31
C GLU A 311 -9.22 19.13 6.58
N GLY A 312 -10.37 19.37 7.20
CA GLY A 312 -11.70 19.24 6.59
C GLY A 312 -11.87 17.89 5.90
N SER A 313 -11.97 17.90 4.57
CA SER A 313 -11.96 16.69 3.73
C SER A 313 -10.53 16.33 3.35
N SER A 314 -9.89 15.52 4.20
CA SER A 314 -8.49 15.10 4.04
C SER A 314 -8.31 14.08 2.92
N CYS A 315 -7.04 13.86 2.52
CA CYS A 315 -6.68 12.79 1.59
C CYS A 315 -7.21 11.44 2.07
N VAL A 316 -7.00 11.12 3.35
CA VAL A 316 -7.42 9.83 3.91
C VAL A 316 -8.93 9.71 3.99
N VAL A 317 -9.67 10.77 4.31
CA VAL A 317 -11.15 10.72 4.29
C VAL A 317 -11.66 10.36 2.90
N CYS A 318 -11.24 11.11 1.87
CA CYS A 318 -11.68 10.86 0.49
C CYS A 318 -11.29 9.44 0.04
N HIS A 319 -10.04 9.07 0.22
CA HIS A 319 -9.54 7.76 -0.22
C HIS A 319 -10.04 6.57 0.62
N SER A 320 -10.61 6.81 1.81
CA SER A 320 -11.26 5.78 2.62
C SER A 320 -12.71 5.51 2.25
N ILE A 321 -13.34 6.31 1.39
CA ILE A 321 -14.70 6.07 0.93
C ILE A 321 -14.71 4.82 0.04
N SER A 322 -15.46 3.81 0.46
CA SER A 322 -15.55 2.52 -0.22
C SER A 322 -16.86 2.31 -0.98
N HIS A 323 -17.88 3.07 -0.63
CA HIS A 323 -19.19 3.01 -1.25
C HIS A 323 -19.88 4.36 -1.15
N VAL A 324 -20.67 4.71 -2.16
CA VAL A 324 -21.51 5.91 -2.18
C VAL A 324 -22.91 5.55 -2.68
N ASP A 325 -23.93 6.28 -2.20
CA ASP A 325 -25.30 6.21 -2.71
C ASP A 325 -25.62 7.44 -3.54
N GLN A 326 -26.34 7.27 -4.64
CA GLN A 326 -26.68 8.37 -5.58
C GLN A 326 -27.70 9.37 -5.00
N ARG A 327 -28.29 9.11 -3.84
CA ARG A 327 -29.17 10.08 -3.18
C ARG A 327 -28.43 11.28 -2.63
N GLY A 328 -27.10 11.24 -2.54
CA GLY A 328 -26.29 12.32 -1.98
C GLY A 328 -26.40 12.41 -0.47
N ASN A 329 -26.44 13.61 0.11
CA ASN A 329 -26.58 13.87 1.55
C ASN A 329 -25.49 13.19 2.39
N ALA A 330 -24.25 13.15 1.92
CA ALA A 330 -23.15 12.41 2.52
C ALA A 330 -23.45 10.91 2.71
N ASP A 331 -24.24 10.29 1.83
CA ASP A 331 -24.47 8.85 1.94
C ASP A 331 -23.30 8.06 1.37
N TYR A 332 -22.32 7.86 2.21
CA TYR A 332 -21.14 7.07 1.89
C TYR A 332 -20.69 6.20 3.06
N VAL A 333 -19.95 5.15 2.74
CA VAL A 333 -19.32 4.26 3.72
C VAL A 333 -17.82 4.51 3.73
N LEU A 334 -17.30 4.86 4.92
CA LEU A 334 -15.88 5.04 5.15
C LEU A 334 -15.27 3.72 5.64
N THR A 335 -14.25 3.24 4.94
CA THR A 335 -13.45 2.07 5.31
C THR A 335 -12.00 2.53 5.46
N PRO A 336 -11.54 2.81 6.68
CA PRO A 336 -10.18 3.29 6.92
C PRO A 336 -9.12 2.33 6.38
N PRO A 337 -7.96 2.84 5.97
CA PRO A 337 -6.88 2.02 5.43
C PRO A 337 -6.22 1.16 6.50
N THR A 338 -5.55 0.11 6.06
CA THR A 338 -4.72 -0.75 6.90
C THR A 338 -3.35 -0.13 7.10
N HIS A 339 -2.90 -0.01 8.36
CA HIS A 339 -1.63 0.64 8.66
C HIS A 339 -0.41 -0.24 8.39
N TYR A 340 0.62 0.41 7.86
CA TYR A 340 1.96 -0.14 7.81
C TYR A 340 2.68 0.00 9.17
N ILE A 341 3.68 -0.85 9.42
CA ILE A 341 4.51 -0.75 10.62
C ILE A 341 5.21 0.60 10.64
N GLY A 342 5.08 1.32 11.75
CA GLY A 342 5.74 2.61 11.96
C GLY A 342 5.10 3.80 11.24
N GLU A 343 3.94 3.65 10.62
CA GLU A 343 3.26 4.72 9.86
C GLU A 343 2.94 5.95 10.71
N SER A 344 2.47 5.74 11.93
CA SER A 344 2.26 6.82 12.92
C SER A 344 3.52 7.21 13.70
N GLY A 345 4.67 6.60 13.39
CA GLY A 345 5.95 6.87 14.04
C GLY A 345 6.66 8.12 13.50
N ARG A 346 7.79 8.43 14.13
CA ARG A 346 8.70 9.52 13.71
C ARG A 346 10.11 8.96 13.47
N GLY A 347 10.94 9.71 12.75
CA GLY A 347 12.33 9.35 12.52
C GLY A 347 12.49 8.02 11.78
N ILE A 348 13.19 7.06 12.37
CA ILE A 348 13.49 5.75 11.72
C ILE A 348 12.22 4.96 11.48
N ALA A 349 11.26 4.95 12.39
CA ALA A 349 10.01 4.22 12.23
C ALA A 349 9.24 4.70 10.99
N LYS A 350 9.14 6.01 10.80
CA LYS A 350 8.51 6.61 9.60
C LYS A 350 9.27 6.23 8.32
N ARG A 351 10.61 6.27 8.33
CA ARG A 351 11.42 5.85 7.17
C ARG A 351 11.23 4.39 6.80
N VAL A 352 11.08 3.51 7.80
CA VAL A 352 10.77 2.09 7.58
C VAL A 352 9.38 1.94 6.96
N SER A 353 8.39 2.65 7.47
CA SER A 353 7.05 2.66 6.90
C SER A 353 7.05 3.16 5.45
N ASP A 354 7.70 4.28 5.16
CA ASP A 354 7.79 4.84 3.81
C ASP A 354 8.49 3.87 2.84
N PHE A 355 9.54 3.19 3.31
CA PHE A 355 10.19 2.14 2.54
C PHE A 355 9.24 0.97 2.26
N LEU A 356 8.49 0.52 3.26
CA LEU A 356 7.53 -0.58 3.12
C LEU A 356 6.41 -0.23 2.15
N ILE A 357 5.82 0.96 2.26
CA ILE A 357 4.77 1.44 1.34
C ILE A 357 5.30 1.43 -0.10
N ARG A 358 6.52 1.92 -0.33
CA ARG A 358 7.13 1.95 -1.67
C ARG A 358 7.54 0.57 -2.18
N SER A 359 8.04 -0.32 -1.32
CA SER A 359 8.55 -1.64 -1.71
C SER A 359 7.48 -2.72 -1.72
N TYR A 360 6.36 -2.51 -1.02
CA TYR A 360 5.23 -3.45 -0.90
C TYR A 360 3.89 -2.69 -1.03
N PRO A 361 3.62 -2.06 -2.20
CA PRO A 361 2.52 -1.11 -2.37
C PRO A 361 1.14 -1.76 -2.54
N GLN A 362 1.03 -3.09 -2.66
CA GLN A 362 -0.23 -3.76 -2.99
C GLN A 362 -1.36 -3.40 -2.03
N GLN A 363 -1.07 -3.34 -0.73
CA GLN A 363 -2.08 -2.94 0.27
C GLN A 363 -2.39 -1.45 0.17
N HIS A 364 -1.39 -0.60 -0.03
CA HIS A 364 -1.59 0.83 -0.23
C HIS A 364 -2.51 1.11 -1.43
N LEU A 365 -2.28 0.41 -2.54
CA LEU A 365 -3.14 0.52 -3.72
C LEU A 365 -4.55 -0.01 -3.44
N ALA A 366 -4.68 -1.15 -2.77
CA ALA A 366 -5.98 -1.73 -2.42
C ALA A 366 -6.80 -0.81 -1.50
N ASP A 367 -6.15 -0.11 -0.58
CA ASP A 367 -6.81 0.78 0.37
C ASP A 367 -7.16 2.14 -0.25
N TYR A 368 -6.34 2.69 -1.16
CA TYR A 368 -6.46 4.07 -1.62
C TYR A 368 -6.81 4.23 -3.10
N ASP A 369 -6.54 3.24 -3.97
CA ASP A 369 -6.82 3.31 -5.42
C ASP A 369 -8.14 2.62 -5.78
N ARG A 370 -9.23 3.05 -5.16
CA ARG A 370 -10.56 2.46 -5.36
C ARG A 370 -11.22 3.01 -6.60
N ASN A 371 -11.87 2.14 -7.38
CA ASN A 371 -12.54 2.54 -8.63
C ASN A 371 -13.60 3.63 -8.44
N ILE A 372 -14.27 3.66 -7.28
CA ILE A 372 -15.30 4.68 -6.98
C ILE A 372 -14.76 6.11 -7.07
N LEU A 373 -13.47 6.32 -6.76
CA LEU A 373 -12.82 7.63 -6.84
C LEU A 373 -12.77 8.20 -8.26
N ARG A 374 -12.94 7.34 -9.28
CA ARG A 374 -12.93 7.73 -10.71
C ARG A 374 -14.31 7.97 -11.26
N THR A 375 -15.34 7.90 -10.42
CA THR A 375 -16.74 8.07 -10.85
C THR A 375 -17.31 9.41 -10.39
N PRO A 376 -18.19 10.03 -11.15
CA PRO A 376 -18.89 11.26 -10.74
C PRO A 376 -19.76 11.05 -9.49
N GLU A 377 -20.26 9.84 -9.26
CA GLU A 377 -21.04 9.48 -8.08
C GLU A 377 -20.27 9.71 -6.78
N PHE A 378 -18.95 9.54 -6.81
CA PHE A 378 -18.11 9.87 -5.68
C PHE A 378 -18.25 11.34 -5.27
N CYS A 379 -18.21 12.26 -6.22
CA CYS A 379 -18.41 13.68 -5.99
C CYS A 379 -19.86 13.96 -5.55
N GLY A 380 -20.82 13.28 -6.17
CA GLY A 380 -22.24 13.37 -5.86
C GLY A 380 -22.60 13.03 -4.42
N ALA A 381 -21.78 12.23 -3.72
CA ALA A 381 -22.00 11.93 -2.32
C ALA A 381 -22.10 13.20 -1.44
N CYS A 382 -21.30 14.23 -1.75
CA CYS A 382 -21.28 15.51 -1.05
C CYS A 382 -21.87 16.64 -1.90
N HIS A 383 -21.70 16.64 -3.24
CA HIS A 383 -22.16 17.68 -4.14
C HIS A 383 -23.61 17.47 -4.65
N LYS A 384 -24.41 16.74 -3.84
CA LYS A 384 -25.86 16.61 -3.97
C LYS A 384 -26.44 16.56 -2.57
N GLN A 385 -27.15 17.61 -2.16
CA GLN A 385 -27.70 17.73 -0.83
C GLN A 385 -29.11 18.30 -0.85
N PHE A 386 -30.02 17.64 -0.10
CA PHE A 386 -31.37 18.06 0.14
C PHE A 386 -31.64 18.01 1.65
N ILE A 387 -31.96 19.14 2.24
CA ILE A 387 -32.24 19.23 3.68
C ILE A 387 -33.63 18.64 3.92
N PRO A 388 -33.76 17.54 4.66
CA PRO A 388 -35.05 16.90 4.91
C PRO A 388 -35.93 17.72 5.86
N GLU A 389 -37.23 17.55 5.80
CA GLU A 389 -38.18 18.20 6.70
C GLU A 389 -37.86 17.97 8.18
N ALA A 390 -37.33 16.80 8.51
CA ALA A 390 -36.86 16.47 9.86
C ALA A 390 -35.88 17.51 10.42
N LEU A 391 -35.10 18.15 9.56
CA LEU A 391 -34.09 19.13 9.93
C LEU A 391 -34.55 20.59 9.72
N ASN A 392 -35.38 20.92 8.74
CA ASN A 392 -35.76 22.28 8.43
C ASN A 392 -37.19 22.66 8.80
N ARG A 393 -38.09 21.67 9.04
CA ARG A 393 -39.53 21.84 9.35
C ARG A 393 -40.39 22.44 8.25
N PHE A 394 -39.88 22.60 7.04
CA PHE A 394 -40.55 23.25 5.91
C PHE A 394 -40.70 22.34 4.69
N GLY A 395 -40.50 21.06 4.86
CA GLY A 395 -40.44 20.09 3.77
C GLY A 395 -39.02 19.88 3.25
N VAL A 396 -38.86 19.11 2.18
CA VAL A 396 -37.55 18.86 1.56
C VAL A 396 -37.10 20.10 0.79
N SER A 397 -35.97 20.69 1.19
CA SER A 397 -35.39 21.87 0.56
C SER A 397 -34.07 21.54 -0.15
N PRO A 398 -33.87 21.89 -1.42
CA PRO A 398 -32.58 21.74 -2.07
C PRO A 398 -31.54 22.67 -1.43
N SER A 399 -30.37 22.15 -1.12
CA SER A 399 -29.23 22.94 -0.67
C SER A 399 -28.23 23.14 -1.82
N GLN A 400 -27.69 22.04 -2.35
CA GLN A 400 -26.84 22.06 -3.53
C GLN A 400 -27.10 20.79 -4.34
N ASN A 401 -27.00 20.87 -5.65
CA ASN A 401 -27.27 19.72 -6.52
C ASN A 401 -26.48 19.74 -7.83
N GLN A 402 -25.17 19.95 -7.72
CA GLN A 402 -24.28 19.98 -8.88
C GLN A 402 -24.29 18.65 -9.64
N PHE A 403 -24.45 17.52 -8.92
CA PHE A 403 -24.45 16.19 -9.53
C PHE A 403 -25.62 15.99 -10.51
N ASP A 404 -26.87 16.30 -10.10
CA ASP A 404 -28.01 16.14 -10.99
C ASP A 404 -28.02 17.18 -12.13
N GLU A 405 -27.51 18.39 -11.86
CA GLU A 405 -27.37 19.40 -12.91
C GLU A 405 -26.31 19.01 -13.96
N TRP A 406 -25.18 18.41 -13.53
CA TRP A 406 -24.23 17.82 -14.47
C TRP A 406 -24.87 16.69 -15.29
N ARG A 407 -25.68 15.82 -14.69
CA ARG A 407 -26.37 14.74 -15.42
C ARG A 407 -27.36 15.25 -16.46
N LYS A 408 -27.87 16.47 -16.31
CA LYS A 408 -28.75 17.12 -17.27
C LYS A 408 -28.00 17.96 -18.32
N SER A 409 -26.72 18.17 -18.11
CA SER A 409 -25.89 19.00 -18.99
C SER A 409 -25.45 18.25 -20.26
N HIS A 410 -24.89 18.97 -21.21
CA HIS A 410 -24.29 18.37 -22.41
C HIS A 410 -22.97 17.65 -22.15
N TRP A 411 -22.41 17.76 -20.95
CA TRP A 411 -21.20 17.03 -20.53
C TRP A 411 -21.45 15.58 -20.17
N PHE A 412 -22.70 15.19 -19.95
CA PHE A 412 -23.11 13.83 -19.66
C PHE A 412 -23.85 13.23 -20.86
N ASP A 413 -23.33 12.14 -21.40
CA ASP A 413 -24.00 11.40 -22.48
C ASP A 413 -24.11 9.91 -22.08
N GLU A 414 -25.33 9.52 -21.66
CA GLU A 414 -25.60 8.14 -21.26
C GLU A 414 -25.46 7.14 -22.41
N ARG A 415 -25.67 7.62 -23.66
CA ARG A 415 -25.58 6.78 -24.86
C ARG A 415 -24.15 6.60 -25.35
N HIS A 416 -23.29 7.56 -25.05
CA HIS A 416 -21.88 7.57 -25.42
C HIS A 416 -21.02 7.89 -24.19
N PRO A 417 -20.81 6.91 -23.28
CA PRO A 417 -20.04 7.13 -22.05
C PRO A 417 -18.60 7.61 -22.30
N ASP A 418 -18.05 7.25 -23.46
CA ASP A 418 -16.72 7.69 -23.94
C ASP A 418 -16.64 9.20 -24.23
N LYS A 419 -17.79 9.88 -24.41
CA LYS A 419 -17.89 11.34 -24.61
C LYS A 419 -18.27 12.10 -23.35
N THR A 420 -18.62 11.39 -22.29
CA THR A 420 -18.95 12.00 -21.00
C THR A 420 -17.70 12.58 -20.36
N LEU A 421 -17.74 13.86 -19.98
CA LEU A 421 -16.75 14.49 -19.12
C LEU A 421 -17.22 14.41 -17.67
N SER A 422 -16.46 13.75 -16.84
CA SER A 422 -16.75 13.59 -15.43
C SER A 422 -16.38 14.84 -14.62
N CYS A 423 -16.81 14.89 -13.35
CA CYS A 423 -16.43 15.99 -12.46
C CYS A 423 -14.90 16.09 -12.31
N GLN A 424 -14.23 14.95 -12.23
CA GLN A 424 -12.77 14.86 -12.07
C GLN A 424 -12.01 15.40 -13.28
N ASP A 425 -12.58 15.27 -14.49
CA ASP A 425 -11.96 15.76 -15.72
C ASP A 425 -11.76 17.27 -15.74
N CYS A 426 -12.65 18.00 -15.07
CA CYS A 426 -12.59 19.46 -14.98
C CYS A 426 -12.01 19.95 -13.66
N HIS A 427 -12.43 19.37 -12.52
CA HIS A 427 -12.17 19.92 -11.19
C HIS A 427 -10.98 19.29 -10.46
N MET A 428 -10.58 18.06 -10.81
CA MET A 428 -9.47 17.34 -10.17
C MET A 428 -8.46 16.83 -11.20
N ARG A 429 -8.18 17.65 -12.18
CA ARG A 429 -7.26 17.34 -13.26
C ARG A 429 -5.85 17.25 -12.71
N LEU A 430 -5.27 16.07 -12.79
CA LEU A 430 -3.90 15.86 -12.34
C LEU A 430 -2.90 16.45 -13.35
N VAL A 431 -2.00 17.28 -12.86
CA VAL A 431 -0.88 17.79 -13.65
C VAL A 431 0.16 16.68 -13.80
N ARG A 432 0.79 16.59 -14.97
CA ARG A 432 1.86 15.64 -15.21
C ARG A 432 3.05 15.93 -14.30
N ASN A 433 3.43 14.97 -13.49
CA ASN A 433 4.61 15.05 -12.67
C ASN A 433 5.36 13.72 -12.72
N SER A 434 6.65 13.78 -13.03
CA SER A 434 7.52 12.60 -13.12
C SER A 434 7.91 12.02 -11.76
N THR A 435 7.71 12.75 -10.68
CA THR A 435 8.11 12.35 -9.33
C THR A 435 6.94 11.87 -8.47
N ASP A 436 5.73 12.37 -8.71
CA ASP A 436 4.52 11.97 -7.96
C ASP A 436 3.85 10.76 -8.62
N PRO A 437 3.79 9.59 -7.94
CA PRO A 437 3.19 8.39 -8.51
C PRO A 437 1.68 8.50 -8.74
N GLY A 438 1.00 9.42 -8.04
CA GLY A 438 -0.43 9.69 -8.21
C GLY A 438 -0.74 10.58 -9.43
N ALA A 439 0.22 11.34 -9.90
CA ALA A 439 0.04 12.27 -11.02
C ALA A 439 -0.06 11.61 -12.40
N GLY A 440 0.09 10.30 -12.51
CA GLY A 440 0.07 9.57 -13.77
C GLY A 440 1.43 9.52 -14.48
N ASP A 441 1.52 8.71 -15.52
CA ASP A 441 2.75 8.59 -16.30
C ASP A 441 2.89 9.78 -17.26
N ALA A 442 4.14 10.18 -17.49
CA ALA A 442 4.47 11.31 -18.37
C ALA A 442 4.00 11.11 -19.83
N GLY A 443 3.46 9.97 -20.19
CA GLY A 443 2.99 9.59 -21.52
C GLY A 443 1.48 9.59 -21.72
N GLU A 444 0.67 9.44 -20.66
CA GLU A 444 -0.78 9.38 -20.80
C GLU A 444 -1.42 10.62 -20.19
N PRO A 445 -2.05 11.48 -20.99
CA PRO A 445 -3.02 12.42 -20.46
C PRO A 445 -4.14 11.60 -19.84
N ARG A 446 -4.42 11.74 -18.55
CA ARG A 446 -5.60 11.09 -17.95
C ARG A 446 -6.88 11.56 -18.63
N HIS A 447 -6.86 12.74 -19.22
CA HIS A 447 -7.86 13.21 -20.17
C HIS A 447 -7.16 14.09 -21.23
N PRO A 448 -7.47 13.93 -22.51
CA PRO A 448 -7.01 14.87 -23.50
C PRO A 448 -7.50 16.28 -23.09
N PRO A 449 -6.71 17.34 -23.31
CA PRO A 449 -7.23 18.67 -23.19
C PRO A 449 -8.47 18.73 -24.09
N SER A 450 -9.60 19.15 -23.53
CA SER A 450 -10.71 19.61 -24.35
C SER A 450 -10.12 20.74 -25.18
N ASP A 451 -9.88 20.50 -26.45
CA ASP A 451 -9.69 21.57 -27.41
C ASP A 451 -10.92 22.45 -27.26
N GLY A 452 -10.70 23.70 -26.81
CA GLY A 452 -11.68 24.63 -26.29
C GLY A 452 -12.82 25.01 -27.20
#